data_ee53ba539fd746498e71d9e0a3be124c
#
_entry.id   ee53ba539fd746498e71d9e0a3be124c
#
_cell.length_a   1.000
_cell.length_b   1.000
_cell.length_c   1.000
_cell.angle_alpha   90.00
_cell.angle_beta   90.00
_cell.angle_gamma   90.00
#
_symmetry.space_group_name_H-M   'P 1'
#
loop_
_entity.id
_entity.type
_entity.pdbx_description
1 polymer ?
#
loop_
_entity_poly.entity_id
_entity_poly.type
_entity_poly.pdbx_seq_one_letter_code
_entity_poly.pdbx_strand_id
1 'polypeptide(L)'
;MAQQSFGGVPAGFTASTTELRSAGSTPVVRVLPEFNVQDFKTARQWNKGQVQFKTLTIGRVVETSIDFARQAQAIELELGKVIYRLRISSPGAQAMTLLYDDFFIPNDGGRLYIYTPDRSVLLGAYTYETHPKHGGFANEPLNGDEVIMEYEPGRTGAMPTLLVSGVGYIYDAKVDNKTNKLRSIFYPGEDESGDPIPQIGIN
;
A
#
# COMPACT_ATOMS: atom_id res chain seq x y z
N MET A 1 5.75 -16.90 0.39
CA MET A 1 5.41 -16.90 1.83
C MET A 1 4.28 -15.91 2.02
N ALA A 2 3.21 -16.27 2.76
CA ALA A 2 2.15 -15.33 3.07
C ALA A 2 2.73 -14.18 3.93
N GLN A 3 2.33 -12.95 3.66
CA GLN A 3 2.65 -11.81 4.51
C GLN A 3 2.02 -12.03 5.88
N GLN A 4 2.84 -12.02 6.91
CA GLN A 4 2.36 -12.14 8.28
C GLN A 4 1.93 -10.77 8.79
N SER A 5 0.62 -10.62 9.02
CA SER A 5 0.02 -9.46 9.66
C SER A 5 -0.52 -9.88 11.03
N PHE A 6 -0.24 -9.09 12.05
CA PHE A 6 -0.63 -9.41 13.43
C PHE A 6 -1.91 -8.69 13.87
N GLY A 7 -2.54 -7.94 12.97
CA GLY A 7 -3.77 -7.21 13.25
C GLY A 7 -3.57 -6.05 14.24
N GLY A 8 -4.64 -5.56 14.78
CA GLY A 8 -4.66 -4.45 15.73
C GLY A 8 -5.27 -3.18 15.13
N VAL A 9 -5.35 -2.14 15.95
CA VAL A 9 -5.89 -0.83 15.55
C VAL A 9 -4.78 0.20 15.69
N PRO A 10 -4.49 0.97 14.63
CA PRO A 10 -3.51 2.06 14.69
C PRO A 10 -3.87 3.08 15.77
N ALA A 11 -2.87 3.58 16.49
CA ALA A 11 -3.09 4.60 17.51
C ALA A 11 -3.74 5.88 16.95
N GLY A 12 -3.39 6.23 15.71
CA GLY A 12 -4.03 7.36 15.03
C GLY A 12 -5.52 7.18 14.72
N PHE A 13 -6.09 5.96 14.87
CA PHE A 13 -7.54 5.76 14.74
C PHE A 13 -8.29 6.12 16.02
N THR A 14 -7.65 5.97 17.17
CA THR A 14 -8.20 6.29 18.48
C THR A 14 -7.86 7.69 18.94
N ALA A 15 -6.85 8.31 18.33
CA ALA A 15 -6.46 9.69 18.62
C ALA A 15 -7.59 10.68 18.29
N SER A 16 -7.71 11.69 19.12
CA SER A 16 -8.68 12.77 18.89
C SER A 16 -8.34 13.56 17.62
N THR A 17 -9.36 14.16 17.01
CA THR A 17 -9.16 15.03 15.84
C THR A 17 -8.27 16.23 16.20
N THR A 18 -8.31 16.69 17.45
CA THR A 18 -7.52 17.81 17.93
C THR A 18 -6.04 17.46 18.00
N GLU A 19 -5.67 16.27 18.53
CA GLU A 19 -4.28 15.80 18.57
C GLU A 19 -3.69 15.68 17.16
N LEU A 20 -4.41 15.09 16.23
CA LEU A 20 -3.96 14.94 14.85
C LEU A 20 -3.84 16.28 14.12
N ARG A 21 -4.67 17.29 14.47
CA ARG A 21 -4.61 18.63 13.88
C ARG A 21 -3.52 19.50 14.49
N SER A 22 -3.26 19.36 15.79
CA SER A 22 -2.20 20.14 16.46
C SER A 22 -0.80 19.78 15.96
N ALA A 23 -0.62 18.55 15.49
CA ALA A 23 0.62 18.11 14.86
C ALA A 23 0.85 18.69 13.44
N GLY A 24 -0.13 19.38 12.88
CA GLY A 24 -0.09 19.86 11.50
C GLY A 24 -0.58 18.81 10.48
N SER A 25 -0.42 19.13 9.19
CA SER A 25 -0.82 18.22 8.13
C SER A 25 0.21 17.10 7.95
N THR A 26 -0.23 15.85 7.90
CA THR A 26 0.65 14.72 7.53
C THR A 26 1.35 15.01 6.20
N PRO A 27 2.70 14.90 6.12
CA PRO A 27 3.42 15.11 4.88
C PRO A 27 2.90 14.20 3.77
N VAL A 28 2.83 14.74 2.56
CA VAL A 28 2.38 14.01 1.38
C VAL A 28 3.49 13.93 0.36
N VAL A 29 3.92 12.71 0.04
CA VAL A 29 4.79 12.46 -1.11
C VAL A 29 3.91 12.09 -2.29
N ARG A 30 4.05 12.86 -3.39
CA ARG A 30 3.33 12.60 -4.63
C ARG A 30 4.22 11.82 -5.59
N VAL A 31 3.73 10.69 -6.04
CA VAL A 31 4.38 9.83 -7.04
C VAL A 31 3.52 9.88 -8.30
N LEU A 32 4.03 10.57 -9.32
CA LEU A 32 3.29 10.79 -10.56
C LEU A 32 3.76 9.78 -11.62
N PRO A 33 2.83 9.11 -12.31
CA PRO A 33 3.20 8.24 -13.42
C PRO A 33 3.77 9.06 -14.59
N GLU A 34 4.88 8.63 -15.15
CA GLU A 34 5.49 9.19 -16.36
C GLU A 34 4.85 8.66 -17.65
N PHE A 35 3.75 7.94 -17.54
CA PHE A 35 3.04 7.32 -18.66
C PHE A 35 1.59 7.81 -18.74
N ASN A 36 1.06 7.79 -19.96
CA ASN A 36 -0.36 8.11 -20.18
C ASN A 36 -1.22 6.85 -19.94
N VAL A 37 -2.00 6.86 -18.86
CA VAL A 37 -2.90 5.75 -18.49
C VAL A 37 -3.90 5.43 -19.61
N GLN A 38 -4.33 6.42 -20.39
CA GLN A 38 -5.29 6.21 -21.47
C GLN A 38 -4.73 5.33 -22.58
N ASP A 39 -3.43 5.43 -22.88
CA ASP A 39 -2.79 4.61 -23.91
C ASP A 39 -2.88 3.12 -23.57
N PHE A 40 -2.71 2.77 -22.28
CA PHE A 40 -2.84 1.38 -21.82
C PHE A 40 -4.27 0.87 -21.82
N LYS A 41 -5.24 1.70 -21.46
CA LYS A 41 -6.66 1.35 -21.52
C LYS A 41 -7.10 1.12 -22.95
N THR A 42 -6.63 1.94 -23.88
CA THR A 42 -6.92 1.81 -25.32
C THR A 42 -6.28 0.55 -25.92
N ALA A 43 -4.99 0.29 -25.63
CA ALA A 43 -4.30 -0.91 -26.06
C ALA A 43 -4.98 -2.20 -25.55
N ARG A 44 -5.54 -2.18 -24.33
CA ARG A 44 -6.31 -3.28 -23.80
C ARG A 44 -7.62 -3.55 -24.56
N GLN A 45 -8.34 -2.49 -24.97
CA GLN A 45 -9.56 -2.63 -25.77
C GLN A 45 -9.26 -3.23 -27.14
N TRP A 46 -8.16 -2.80 -27.77
CA TRP A 46 -7.70 -3.33 -29.04
C TRP A 46 -7.38 -4.84 -28.99
N ASN A 47 -6.72 -5.29 -27.93
CA ASN A 47 -6.27 -6.66 -27.76
C ASN A 47 -7.39 -7.64 -27.38
N LYS A 48 -8.57 -7.19 -27.00
CA LYS A 48 -9.70 -8.06 -26.62
C LYS A 48 -10.18 -9.00 -27.74
N GLY A 49 -9.79 -8.73 -29.00
CA GLY A 49 -10.21 -9.51 -30.16
C GLY A 49 -9.15 -10.45 -30.77
N GLN A 50 -7.89 -10.39 -30.38
CA GLN A 50 -6.80 -10.94 -31.19
C GLN A 50 -5.88 -11.98 -30.56
N VAL A 51 -5.97 -12.33 -29.26
CA VAL A 51 -4.94 -13.20 -28.65
C VAL A 51 -5.52 -14.32 -27.80
N GLN A 52 -5.05 -15.53 -28.08
CA GLN A 52 -5.39 -16.78 -27.37
C GLN A 52 -4.76 -16.88 -25.95
N PHE A 53 -3.75 -16.08 -25.61
CA PHE A 53 -3.13 -16.02 -24.28
C PHE A 53 -2.95 -14.56 -23.88
N LYS A 54 -3.73 -14.08 -22.91
CA LYS A 54 -3.71 -12.68 -22.47
C LYS A 54 -3.06 -12.55 -21.11
N THR A 55 -1.86 -11.97 -21.07
CA THR A 55 -1.38 -11.30 -19.86
C THR A 55 -2.21 -10.04 -19.66
N LEU A 56 -3.03 -10.01 -18.62
CA LEU A 56 -3.82 -8.84 -18.29
C LEU A 56 -2.96 -7.88 -17.45
N THR A 57 -2.43 -6.83 -18.05
CA THR A 57 -1.75 -5.76 -17.31
C THR A 57 -2.80 -4.82 -16.72
N ILE A 58 -2.85 -4.72 -15.39
CA ILE A 58 -3.81 -3.90 -14.65
C ILE A 58 -3.18 -2.67 -14.03
N GLY A 59 -1.85 -2.59 -14.02
CA GLY A 59 -1.07 -1.53 -13.40
C GLY A 59 0.37 -1.52 -13.88
N ARG A 60 1.11 -0.53 -13.43
CA ARG A 60 2.55 -0.40 -13.63
C ARG A 60 3.23 0.08 -12.37
N VAL A 61 4.48 -0.27 -12.21
CA VAL A 61 5.32 0.29 -11.15
C VAL A 61 5.81 1.68 -11.60
N VAL A 62 5.64 2.66 -10.73
CA VAL A 62 6.25 3.98 -10.83
C VAL A 62 7.42 4.01 -9.86
N GLU A 63 8.63 4.12 -10.37
CA GLU A 63 9.83 4.15 -9.54
C GLU A 63 9.84 5.40 -8.66
N THR A 64 10.34 5.26 -7.45
CA THR A 64 10.46 6.36 -6.49
C THR A 64 11.59 6.05 -5.50
N SER A 65 11.88 6.99 -4.61
CA SER A 65 12.82 6.78 -3.51
C SER A 65 12.31 7.52 -2.27
N ILE A 66 11.52 6.80 -1.45
CA ILE A 66 10.88 7.37 -0.27
C ILE A 66 11.47 6.70 0.97
N ASP A 67 12.24 7.45 1.73
CA ASP A 67 12.77 7.06 3.04
C ASP A 67 11.77 7.49 4.12
N PHE A 68 11.05 6.52 4.67
CA PHE A 68 10.02 6.79 5.69
C PHE A 68 10.60 7.50 6.91
N ALA A 69 11.75 7.07 7.43
CA ALA A 69 12.32 7.62 8.64
C ALA A 69 12.70 9.11 8.50
N ARG A 70 13.04 9.54 7.28
CA ARG A 70 13.40 10.93 6.99
C ARG A 70 12.20 11.82 6.68
N GLN A 71 11.12 11.23 6.13
CA GLN A 71 10.01 12.00 5.57
C GLN A 71 8.74 11.94 6.41
N ALA A 72 8.64 10.97 7.32
CA ALA A 72 7.50 10.87 8.22
C ALA A 72 7.51 11.97 9.29
N GLN A 73 6.32 12.44 9.63
CA GLN A 73 6.10 13.41 10.70
C GLN A 73 5.83 12.69 12.01
N ALA A 74 6.53 13.11 13.06
CA ALA A 74 6.21 12.73 14.41
C ALA A 74 4.94 13.45 14.89
N ILE A 75 4.03 12.70 15.49
CA ILE A 75 2.80 13.19 16.09
C ILE A 75 2.76 12.72 17.53
N GLU A 76 2.75 13.65 18.45
CA GLU A 76 2.59 13.34 19.87
C GLU A 76 1.10 13.22 20.20
N LEU A 77 0.74 12.09 20.78
CA LEU A 77 -0.60 11.79 21.26
C LEU A 77 -0.68 11.94 22.77
N GLU A 78 -1.88 11.82 23.32
CA GLU A 78 -2.09 11.80 24.77
C GLU A 78 -1.18 10.80 25.47
N LEU A 79 -0.83 11.08 26.71
CA LEU A 79 0.09 10.27 27.54
C LEU A 79 1.53 10.17 27.00
N GLY A 80 1.93 11.10 26.11
CA GLY A 80 3.30 11.14 25.57
C GLY A 80 3.62 10.03 24.56
N LYS A 81 2.61 9.34 24.03
CA LYS A 81 2.80 8.38 22.94
C LYS A 81 3.12 9.12 21.64
N VAL A 82 4.18 8.71 20.96
CA VAL A 82 4.55 9.27 19.66
C VAL A 82 4.25 8.27 18.56
N ILE A 83 3.65 8.73 17.48
CA ILE A 83 3.51 7.99 16.23
C ILE A 83 4.16 8.77 15.08
N TYR A 84 4.54 8.06 14.02
CA TYR A 84 5.11 8.66 12.82
C TYR A 84 4.20 8.39 11.63
N ARG A 85 3.91 9.43 10.85
CA ARG A 85 2.99 9.32 9.71
C ARG A 85 3.57 9.91 8.44
N LEU A 86 3.32 9.23 7.34
CA LEU A 86 3.61 9.67 5.99
C LEU A 86 2.44 9.30 5.09
N ARG A 87 2.02 10.22 4.22
CA ARG A 87 1.04 9.95 3.18
C ARG A 87 1.74 9.84 1.85
N ILE A 88 1.39 8.81 1.07
CA ILE A 88 1.85 8.66 -0.31
C ILE A 88 0.63 8.75 -1.21
N SER A 89 0.70 9.61 -2.23
CA SER A 89 -0.37 9.84 -3.19
C SER A 89 0.13 9.60 -4.60
N SER A 90 -0.64 8.84 -5.38
CA SER A 90 -0.40 8.62 -6.81
C SER A 90 -1.69 8.90 -7.59
N PRO A 91 -1.94 10.19 -7.91
CA PRO A 91 -3.22 10.66 -8.42
C PRO A 91 -3.71 9.90 -9.65
N GLY A 92 -4.98 9.49 -9.61
CA GLY A 92 -5.65 8.77 -10.68
C GLY A 92 -5.48 7.25 -10.62
N ALA A 93 -4.70 6.70 -9.68
CA ALA A 93 -4.69 5.27 -9.41
C ALA A 93 -6.05 4.83 -8.86
N GLN A 94 -6.51 3.65 -9.25
CA GLN A 94 -7.69 3.02 -8.67
C GLN A 94 -7.33 2.18 -7.43
N ALA A 95 -6.09 1.71 -7.39
CA ALA A 95 -5.49 1.08 -6.22
C ALA A 95 -3.98 1.26 -6.26
N MET A 96 -3.35 1.12 -5.11
CA MET A 96 -1.91 1.26 -4.94
C MET A 96 -1.32 0.09 -4.15
N THR A 97 -0.10 -0.29 -4.48
CA THR A 97 0.77 -1.13 -3.64
C THR A 97 2.13 -0.43 -3.49
N LEU A 98 2.78 -0.58 -2.36
CA LEU A 98 4.12 -0.06 -2.14
C LEU A 98 5.12 -1.21 -2.24
N LEU A 99 6.18 -0.97 -3.00
CA LEU A 99 7.30 -1.89 -3.14
C LEU A 99 8.49 -1.32 -2.36
N TYR A 100 9.14 -2.15 -1.60
CA TYR A 100 10.23 -1.76 -0.71
C TYR A 100 11.51 -2.49 -1.10
N ASP A 101 12.59 -1.76 -1.28
CA ASP A 101 13.93 -2.34 -1.41
C ASP A 101 14.50 -2.71 -0.03
N ASP A 102 14.12 -1.94 0.99
CA ASP A 102 14.45 -2.25 2.37
C ASP A 102 13.22 -2.15 3.26
N PHE A 103 12.98 -3.20 4.03
CA PHE A 103 11.85 -3.31 4.94
C PHE A 103 12.28 -3.97 6.24
N PHE A 104 12.56 -3.17 7.23
CA PHE A 104 12.98 -3.64 8.54
C PHE A 104 12.27 -2.87 9.67
N ILE A 105 11.68 -3.59 10.58
CA ILE A 105 11.05 -3.07 11.80
C ILE A 105 11.86 -3.58 13.00
N PRO A 106 12.32 -2.70 13.92
CA PRO A 106 13.09 -3.09 15.09
C PRO A 106 12.39 -4.15 15.95
N ASN A 107 13.18 -5.08 16.52
CA ASN A 107 12.67 -6.12 17.42
C ASN A 107 12.48 -5.57 18.85
N ASP A 108 11.63 -4.59 18.97
CA ASP A 108 11.38 -3.89 20.24
C ASP A 108 9.88 -3.68 20.52
N GLY A 109 9.03 -4.24 19.67
CA GLY A 109 7.58 -4.09 19.73
C GLY A 109 7.04 -2.99 18.81
N GLY A 110 7.87 -2.44 17.92
CA GLY A 110 7.44 -1.50 16.89
C GLY A 110 6.41 -2.10 15.93
N ARG A 111 5.48 -1.27 15.44
CA ARG A 111 4.37 -1.68 14.58
C ARG A 111 4.17 -0.71 13.44
N LEU A 112 4.07 -1.22 12.22
CA LEU A 112 3.72 -0.45 11.04
C LEU A 112 2.32 -0.83 10.57
N TYR A 113 1.52 0.18 10.28
CA TYR A 113 0.21 0.06 9.64
C TYR A 113 0.23 0.83 8.32
N ILE A 114 -0.50 0.31 7.32
CA ILE A 114 -0.72 0.98 6.04
C ILE A 114 -2.21 0.95 5.77
N TYR A 115 -2.81 2.11 5.52
CA TYR A 115 -4.26 2.19 5.37
C TYR A 115 -4.70 3.32 4.44
N THR A 116 -5.94 3.23 3.97
CA THR A 116 -6.58 4.26 3.16
C THR A 116 -7.00 5.47 4.02
N PRO A 117 -7.03 6.70 3.48
CA PRO A 117 -7.44 7.89 4.24
C PRO A 117 -8.84 7.79 4.86
N ASP A 118 -9.75 7.09 4.21
CA ASP A 118 -11.10 6.81 4.69
C ASP A 118 -11.17 5.66 5.72
N ARG A 119 -10.02 5.03 6.01
CA ARG A 119 -9.86 3.89 6.92
C ARG A 119 -10.65 2.63 6.53
N SER A 120 -11.11 2.54 5.28
CA SER A 120 -11.87 1.39 4.78
C SER A 120 -11.03 0.13 4.61
N VAL A 121 -9.74 0.30 4.34
CA VAL A 121 -8.76 -0.79 4.22
C VAL A 121 -7.58 -0.52 5.15
N LEU A 122 -7.24 -1.51 5.96
CA LEU A 122 -6.13 -1.49 6.91
C LEU A 122 -5.27 -2.74 6.74
N LEU A 123 -3.98 -2.56 6.53
CA LEU A 123 -2.96 -3.61 6.50
C LEU A 123 -2.02 -3.47 7.71
N GLY A 124 -1.56 -4.59 8.22
CA GLY A 124 -0.70 -4.63 9.40
C GLY A 124 -1.45 -5.15 10.63
N ALA A 125 -0.96 -5.04 11.86
CA ALA A 125 0.39 -4.55 12.14
C ALA A 125 1.46 -5.39 11.46
N TYR A 126 2.38 -4.76 10.77
CA TYR A 126 3.66 -5.36 10.41
C TYR A 126 4.64 -5.12 11.56
N THR A 127 5.44 -6.13 11.89
CA THR A 127 6.38 -6.11 13.01
C THR A 127 7.73 -6.66 12.58
N TYR A 128 8.66 -6.79 13.50
CA TYR A 128 9.94 -7.47 13.24
C TYR A 128 9.76 -8.86 12.60
N GLU A 129 8.72 -9.60 12.99
CA GLU A 129 8.41 -10.93 12.43
C GLU A 129 8.00 -10.91 10.95
N THR A 130 7.61 -9.76 10.44
CA THR A 130 7.26 -9.57 9.03
C THR A 130 8.48 -9.42 8.13
N HIS A 131 9.68 -9.27 8.71
CA HIS A 131 10.93 -9.02 7.97
C HIS A 131 11.16 -10.05 6.86
N PRO A 132 11.30 -9.62 5.59
CA PRO A 132 11.53 -10.53 4.48
C PRO A 132 12.92 -11.15 4.57
N LYS A 133 13.03 -12.47 4.38
CA LYS A 133 14.30 -13.19 4.42
C LYS A 133 15.26 -12.83 3.28
N HIS A 134 14.78 -12.24 2.19
CA HIS A 134 15.49 -12.07 0.94
C HIS A 134 15.33 -10.67 0.31
N GLY A 135 15.35 -9.62 1.11
CA GLY A 135 15.34 -8.25 0.60
C GLY A 135 13.93 -7.69 0.41
N GLY A 136 13.50 -7.43 -0.83
CA GLY A 136 12.32 -6.66 -1.12
C GLY A 136 11.00 -7.16 -0.52
N PHE A 137 10.14 -6.22 -0.18
CA PHE A 137 8.80 -6.44 0.35
C PHE A 137 7.78 -5.68 -0.50
N ALA A 138 6.57 -6.18 -0.59
CA ALA A 138 5.45 -5.44 -1.16
C ALA A 138 4.21 -5.72 -0.30
N ASN A 139 3.45 -4.68 0.01
CA ASN A 139 2.17 -4.87 0.69
C ASN A 139 1.05 -5.25 -0.29
N GLU A 140 -0.04 -5.78 0.23
CA GLU A 140 -1.25 -5.98 -0.57
C GLU A 140 -1.75 -4.64 -1.14
N PRO A 141 -2.38 -4.65 -2.33
CA PRO A 141 -2.95 -3.44 -2.89
C PRO A 141 -4.06 -2.85 -2.00
N LEU A 142 -4.06 -1.52 -1.86
CA LEU A 142 -5.11 -0.74 -1.21
C LEU A 142 -5.89 0.05 -2.25
N ASN A 143 -7.19 0.13 -2.09
CA ASN A 143 -8.07 0.91 -2.97
C ASN A 143 -7.77 2.40 -2.88
N GLY A 144 -7.92 3.10 -4.01
CA GLY A 144 -7.72 4.53 -4.10
C GLY A 144 -6.32 4.93 -4.53
N ASP A 145 -6.09 6.22 -4.55
CA ASP A 145 -4.88 6.87 -5.03
C ASP A 145 -4.03 7.50 -3.91
N GLU A 146 -4.39 7.20 -2.66
CA GLU A 146 -3.65 7.63 -1.47
C GLU A 146 -3.58 6.53 -0.42
N VAL A 147 -2.43 6.42 0.25
CA VAL A 147 -2.23 5.56 1.40
C VAL A 147 -1.53 6.33 2.51
N ILE A 148 -1.80 5.95 3.75
CA ILE A 148 -1.13 6.47 4.94
C ILE A 148 -0.31 5.34 5.54
N MET A 149 0.98 5.58 5.73
CA MET A 149 1.86 4.76 6.55
C MET A 149 1.88 5.36 7.96
N GLU A 150 1.60 4.55 8.97
CA GLU A 150 1.67 4.93 10.37
C GLU A 150 2.54 3.94 11.13
N TYR A 151 3.61 4.45 11.74
CA TYR A 151 4.52 3.66 12.57
C TYR A 151 4.38 4.05 14.04
N GLU A 152 4.20 3.04 14.85
CA GLU A 152 4.22 3.12 16.31
C GLU A 152 5.56 2.55 16.79
N PRO A 153 6.48 3.38 17.32
CA PRO A 153 7.74 2.90 17.85
C PRO A 153 7.54 1.90 18.99
N GLY A 154 8.46 0.97 19.08
CA GLY A 154 8.52 0.06 20.20
C GLY A 154 9.18 0.69 21.44
N ARG A 155 9.61 -0.15 22.38
CA ARG A 155 10.14 0.25 23.69
C ARG A 155 11.39 1.12 23.62
N THR A 156 12.21 0.97 22.59
CA THR A 156 13.45 1.74 22.42
C THR A 156 13.24 3.07 21.71
N GLY A 157 12.09 3.29 21.10
CA GLY A 157 11.83 4.44 20.26
C GLY A 157 12.55 4.39 18.90
N ALA A 158 13.15 3.25 18.53
CA ALA A 158 13.90 3.13 17.30
C ALA A 158 13.00 3.26 16.08
N MET A 159 13.51 3.97 15.06
CA MET A 159 12.82 4.11 13.78
C MET A 159 13.00 2.85 12.92
N PRO A 160 12.03 2.52 12.06
CA PRO A 160 12.16 1.44 11.12
C PRO A 160 13.03 1.86 9.93
N THR A 161 13.62 0.90 9.23
CA THR A 161 14.21 1.12 7.91
C THR A 161 13.18 0.70 6.87
N LEU A 162 12.55 1.67 6.22
CA LEU A 162 11.55 1.46 5.19
C LEU A 162 11.89 2.35 3.99
N LEU A 163 12.45 1.74 2.94
CA LEU A 163 12.77 2.41 1.70
C LEU A 163 11.78 1.95 0.63
N VAL A 164 10.80 2.79 0.30
CA VAL A 164 9.86 2.53 -0.78
C VAL A 164 10.53 2.89 -2.10
N SER A 165 10.82 1.89 -2.92
CA SER A 165 11.47 2.04 -4.22
C SER A 165 10.50 2.13 -5.39
N GLY A 166 9.23 1.77 -5.17
CA GLY A 166 8.22 1.84 -6.21
C GLY A 166 6.80 1.91 -5.67
N VAL A 167 5.94 2.51 -6.48
CA VAL A 167 4.50 2.49 -6.28
C VAL A 167 3.85 1.74 -7.43
N GLY A 168 3.20 0.63 -7.14
CA GLY A 168 2.36 -0.06 -8.11
C GLY A 168 1.10 0.78 -8.35
N TYR A 169 1.08 1.48 -9.48
CA TYR A 169 -0.04 2.28 -9.96
C TYR A 169 -1.02 1.37 -10.68
N ILE A 170 -2.13 1.03 -10.04
CA ILE A 170 -3.17 0.15 -10.59
C ILE A 170 -4.26 1.04 -11.19
N TYR A 171 -4.44 0.96 -12.51
CA TYR A 171 -5.42 1.75 -13.27
C TYR A 171 -6.68 0.97 -13.67
N ASP A 172 -6.71 -0.32 -13.38
CA ASP A 172 -7.83 -1.20 -13.70
C ASP A 172 -8.07 -2.19 -12.54
N ALA A 173 -8.50 -1.65 -11.42
CA ALA A 173 -8.85 -2.42 -10.24
C ALA A 173 -10.30 -2.92 -10.35
N LYS A 174 -10.51 -4.21 -10.07
CA LYS A 174 -11.85 -4.75 -9.85
C LYS A 174 -12.13 -4.76 -8.35
N VAL A 175 -13.04 -3.90 -7.93
CA VAL A 175 -13.47 -3.80 -6.53
C VAL A 175 -14.75 -4.61 -6.36
N ASP A 176 -14.82 -5.41 -5.31
CA ASP A 176 -16.05 -6.04 -4.89
C ASP A 176 -16.98 -4.98 -4.27
N ASN A 177 -18.13 -4.74 -4.93
CA ASN A 177 -19.07 -3.72 -4.51
C ASN A 177 -19.72 -3.97 -3.13
N LYS A 178 -19.65 -5.21 -2.61
CA LYS A 178 -20.23 -5.56 -1.31
C LYS A 178 -19.23 -5.39 -0.17
N THR A 179 -17.96 -5.69 -0.41
CA THR A 179 -16.92 -5.71 0.62
C THR A 179 -15.97 -4.52 0.53
N ASN A 180 -16.06 -3.71 -0.53
CA ASN A 180 -15.11 -2.65 -0.90
C ASN A 180 -13.64 -3.13 -0.95
N LYS A 181 -13.43 -4.44 -1.06
CA LYS A 181 -12.11 -5.03 -1.23
C LYS A 181 -11.83 -5.23 -2.72
N LEU A 182 -10.56 -5.11 -3.10
CA LEU A 182 -10.12 -5.55 -4.41
C LEU A 182 -10.49 -7.02 -4.58
N ARG A 183 -11.22 -7.34 -5.64
CA ARG A 183 -11.37 -8.74 -6.04
C ARG A 183 -9.96 -9.27 -6.27
N SER A 184 -9.63 -10.34 -5.59
CA SER A 184 -8.30 -10.92 -5.61
C SER A 184 -7.78 -11.04 -7.03
N ILE A 185 -6.72 -10.33 -7.32
CA ILE A 185 -5.98 -10.37 -8.58
C ILE A 185 -5.11 -11.64 -8.64
N PHE A 186 -5.03 -12.37 -7.53
CA PHE A 186 -4.06 -13.45 -7.31
C PHE A 186 -4.67 -14.85 -7.11
N TYR A 187 -5.98 -14.99 -7.18
CA TYR A 187 -6.57 -16.33 -7.13
C TYR A 187 -7.00 -16.78 -8.52
N PRO A 188 -6.57 -17.96 -8.96
CA PRO A 188 -7.19 -18.61 -10.10
C PRO A 188 -8.62 -18.97 -9.67
N GLY A 189 -9.56 -18.10 -9.98
CA GLY A 189 -10.97 -18.36 -9.92
C GLY A 189 -11.45 -18.73 -11.31
N GLU A 190 -12.55 -19.42 -11.41
CA GLU A 190 -13.29 -19.59 -12.65
C GLU A 190 -14.07 -18.30 -12.94
N ASP A 191 -14.15 -17.88 -14.18
CA ASP A 191 -15.05 -16.81 -14.61
C ASP A 191 -16.51 -17.29 -14.59
N GLU A 192 -17.44 -16.43 -14.95
CA GLU A 192 -18.87 -16.78 -15.01
C GLU A 192 -19.19 -17.92 -16.03
N SER A 193 -18.21 -18.29 -16.88
CA SER A 193 -18.31 -19.39 -17.85
C SER A 193 -17.66 -20.68 -17.35
N GLY A 194 -17.01 -20.67 -16.17
CA GLY A 194 -16.28 -21.83 -15.63
C GLY A 194 -14.85 -21.96 -16.17
N ASP A 195 -14.33 -20.95 -16.87
CA ASP A 195 -12.98 -20.96 -17.39
C ASP A 195 -11.95 -20.40 -16.37
N PRO A 196 -10.73 -20.97 -16.30
CA PRO A 196 -9.69 -20.47 -15.39
C PRO A 196 -9.32 -19.03 -15.70
N ILE A 197 -9.38 -18.15 -14.70
CA ILE A 197 -8.94 -16.77 -14.85
C ILE A 197 -7.42 -16.72 -14.97
N PRO A 198 -6.86 -16.08 -16.04
CA PRO A 198 -5.42 -16.04 -16.25
C PRO A 198 -4.70 -15.30 -15.10
N GLN A 199 -3.52 -15.81 -14.74
CA GLN A 199 -2.69 -15.18 -13.74
C GLN A 199 -2.25 -13.77 -14.17
N ILE A 200 -2.29 -12.83 -13.23
CA ILE A 200 -2.04 -11.42 -13.48
C ILE A 200 -0.64 -11.07 -12.99
N GLY A 201 0.19 -10.53 -13.88
CA GLY A 201 1.48 -9.95 -13.56
C GLY A 201 1.41 -8.42 -13.47
N ILE A 202 2.16 -7.85 -12.55
CA ILE A 202 2.51 -6.42 -12.54
C ILE A 202 3.89 -6.33 -13.16
N ASN A 203 4.02 -5.66 -14.30
CA ASN A 203 5.29 -5.35 -14.96
C ASN A 203 5.75 -3.95 -14.59
#